data_8a6e198d7afa2bf85a73e124f330a8d3
#
_entry.id   8a6e198d7afa2bf85a73e124f330a8d3
#
_cell.length_a   1.000
_cell.length_b   1.000
_cell.length_c   1.000
_cell.angle_alpha   90.00
_cell.angle_beta   90.00
_cell.angle_gamma   90.00
#
_symmetry.space_group_name_H-M   'P 1'
#
loop_
_entity.id
_entity.type
_entity.pdbx_description
1 polymer ?
#
loop_
_entity_poly.entity_id
_entity_poly.type
_entity_poly.pdbx_seq_one_letter_code
_entity_poly.pdbx_strand_id
1 'polypeptide(L)'
;FRSGKPISVKCDGTPDSINTDYLQLTGAGSENVAEGVAIQLLNDDTSALPLGTSSRPVTISNNAAEETTLNFFARYIATTDTVKAGDANGTVNFTLTYN
;
A
#
# COMPACT_ATOMS: atom_id res chain seq x y z
N PHE A 1 -20.88 -5.59 8.34
CA PHE A 1 -19.83 -5.83 9.34
C PHE A 1 -20.35 -5.57 10.75
N ARG A 2 -19.56 -5.95 11.73
CA ARG A 2 -19.96 -5.84 13.14
C ARG A 2 -19.19 -4.72 13.83
N SER A 3 -19.90 -3.81 14.48
CA SER A 3 -19.31 -2.72 15.26
C SER A 3 -18.41 -3.27 16.37
N GLY A 4 -17.31 -2.60 16.64
CA GLY A 4 -16.37 -2.96 17.69
C GLY A 4 -15.41 -4.09 17.33
N LYS A 5 -15.53 -4.69 16.16
CA LYS A 5 -14.60 -5.71 15.70
C LYS A 5 -13.41 -5.08 14.97
N PRO A 6 -12.19 -5.56 15.23
CA PRO A 6 -11.04 -5.05 14.48
C PRO A 6 -11.06 -5.52 13.03
N ILE A 7 -10.59 -4.65 12.15
CA ILE A 7 -10.45 -4.93 10.72
C ILE A 7 -8.98 -4.80 10.36
N SER A 8 -8.49 -5.73 9.55
CA SER A 8 -7.17 -5.63 8.92
C SER A 8 -7.34 -5.45 7.42
N VAL A 9 -6.44 -4.73 6.80
CA VAL A 9 -6.44 -4.50 5.35
C VAL A 9 -5.18 -5.11 4.77
N LYS A 10 -5.35 -5.93 3.75
CA LYS A 10 -4.24 -6.47 2.98
C LYS A 10 -4.16 -5.74 1.66
N CYS A 11 -2.99 -5.24 1.33
CA CYS A 11 -2.73 -4.53 0.08
C CYS A 11 -1.97 -5.44 -0.87
N ASP A 12 -2.56 -5.72 -2.03
CA ASP A 12 -1.96 -6.56 -3.05
C ASP A 12 -1.77 -5.78 -4.34
N GLY A 13 -0.75 -6.13 -5.09
CA GLY A 13 -0.45 -5.54 -6.38
C GLY A 13 0.75 -6.22 -6.99
N THR A 14 1.33 -5.61 -8.02
CA THR A 14 2.54 -6.14 -8.63
C THR A 14 3.74 -5.76 -7.77
N PRO A 15 4.49 -6.73 -7.23
CA PRO A 15 5.66 -6.41 -6.41
C PRO A 15 6.80 -5.86 -7.26
N ASP A 16 7.58 -4.97 -6.65
CA ASP A 16 8.78 -4.44 -7.30
C ASP A 16 9.80 -5.56 -7.52
N SER A 17 10.53 -5.50 -8.64
CA SER A 17 11.48 -6.55 -9.01
C SER A 17 12.70 -6.61 -8.11
N ILE A 18 13.07 -5.50 -7.48
CA ILE A 18 14.24 -5.42 -6.61
C ILE A 18 13.87 -5.71 -5.17
N ASN A 19 12.75 -5.14 -4.70
CA ASN A 19 12.25 -5.38 -3.35
C ASN A 19 10.76 -5.67 -3.39
N THR A 20 10.39 -6.93 -3.18
CA THR A 20 9.01 -7.38 -3.29
C THR A 20 8.09 -6.88 -2.17
N ASP A 21 8.63 -6.22 -1.16
CA ASP A 21 7.82 -5.54 -0.14
C ASP A 21 7.20 -4.25 -0.67
N TYR A 22 7.69 -3.73 -1.79
CA TYR A 22 7.24 -2.49 -2.40
C TYR A 22 6.38 -2.76 -3.62
N LEU A 23 5.54 -1.78 -3.94
CA LEU A 23 4.68 -1.84 -5.12
C LEU A 23 5.45 -1.35 -6.34
N GLN A 24 5.41 -2.13 -7.43
CA GLN A 24 6.02 -1.74 -8.69
C GLN A 24 5.20 -0.62 -9.34
N LEU A 25 5.89 0.31 -9.99
CA LEU A 25 5.22 1.36 -10.76
C LEU A 25 4.47 0.76 -11.94
N THR A 26 3.31 1.35 -12.24
CA THR A 26 2.51 0.95 -13.41
C THR A 26 3.30 1.20 -14.68
N GLY A 27 3.38 0.20 -15.54
CA GLY A 27 4.13 0.29 -16.80
C GLY A 27 5.64 0.25 -16.63
N ALA A 28 6.14 -0.24 -15.51
CA ALA A 28 7.59 -0.35 -15.25
C ALA A 28 8.31 -1.01 -16.43
N GLY A 29 9.44 -0.42 -16.82
CA GLY A 29 10.21 -0.86 -17.98
C GLY A 29 9.91 -0.09 -19.26
N SER A 30 8.85 0.72 -19.28
CA SER A 30 8.53 1.58 -20.41
C SER A 30 9.39 2.85 -20.39
N GLU A 31 9.64 3.44 -21.56
CA GLU A 31 10.51 4.62 -21.69
C GLU A 31 10.07 5.80 -20.84
N ASN A 32 8.77 6.00 -20.68
CA ASN A 32 8.22 7.16 -19.99
C ASN A 32 8.07 6.96 -18.49
N VAL A 33 8.34 5.77 -17.98
CA VAL A 33 8.15 5.44 -16.56
C VAL A 33 9.48 5.56 -15.82
N ALA A 34 9.43 6.13 -14.62
CA ALA A 34 10.60 6.27 -13.76
C ALA A 34 11.25 4.90 -13.51
N GLU A 35 12.56 4.90 -13.33
CA GLU A 35 13.33 3.69 -13.03
C GLU A 35 14.07 3.85 -11.71
N GLY A 36 14.26 2.74 -11.00
CA GLY A 36 14.94 2.73 -9.72
C GLY A 36 14.10 3.27 -8.57
N VAL A 37 12.78 3.31 -8.75
CA VAL A 37 11.82 3.82 -7.78
C VAL A 37 10.67 2.84 -7.65
N ALA A 38 10.18 2.66 -6.44
CA ALA A 38 8.99 1.90 -6.16
C ALA A 38 8.10 2.69 -5.20
N ILE A 39 6.95 2.13 -4.84
CA ILE A 39 6.03 2.74 -3.89
C ILE A 39 6.03 1.89 -2.63
N GLN A 40 6.34 2.51 -1.50
CA GLN A 40 6.22 1.87 -0.19
C GLN A 40 4.88 2.26 0.42
N LEU A 41 4.10 1.24 0.80
CA LEU A 41 2.84 1.46 1.50
C LEU A 41 3.10 1.52 3.00
N LEU A 42 2.33 2.35 3.69
CA LEU A 42 2.51 2.60 5.13
C LEU A 42 1.16 2.48 5.84
N ASN A 43 1.20 1.98 7.06
CA ASN A 43 0.05 1.99 7.95
C ASN A 43 -0.31 3.42 8.36
N ASP A 44 -1.43 3.57 9.07
CA ASP A 44 -1.90 4.87 9.55
C ASP A 44 -0.92 5.56 10.52
N ASP A 45 -0.05 4.79 11.18
CA ASP A 45 1.00 5.31 12.04
C ASP A 45 2.34 5.51 11.31
N THR A 46 2.33 5.40 9.99
CA THR A 46 3.49 5.50 9.10
C THR A 46 4.52 4.37 9.23
N SER A 47 4.18 3.30 9.95
CA SER A 47 5.01 2.10 9.92
C SER A 47 4.86 1.36 8.59
N ALA A 48 5.89 0.65 8.16
CA ALA A 48 5.90 -0.04 6.88
C ALA A 48 4.80 -1.10 6.80
N LEU A 49 4.13 -1.15 5.65
CA LEU A 49 3.15 -2.18 5.33
C LEU A 49 3.64 -2.90 4.07
N PRO A 50 4.40 -3.99 4.22
CA PRO A 50 4.88 -4.73 3.05
C PRO A 50 3.72 -5.24 2.19
N LEU A 51 3.91 -5.22 0.88
CA LEU A 51 2.91 -5.68 -0.06
C LEU A 51 2.56 -7.15 0.22
N GLY A 52 1.26 -7.46 0.19
CA GLY A 52 0.79 -8.82 0.45
C GLY A 52 0.67 -9.18 1.93
N THR A 53 0.92 -8.24 2.84
CA THR A 53 0.75 -8.48 4.29
C THR A 53 -0.45 -7.70 4.80
N SER A 54 -0.99 -8.14 5.94
CA SER A 54 -2.10 -7.45 6.58
C SER A 54 -1.62 -6.24 7.36
N SER A 55 -2.39 -5.17 7.32
CA SER A 55 -2.16 -4.00 8.17
C SER A 55 -2.36 -4.37 9.63
N ARG A 56 -1.93 -3.47 10.53
CA ARG A 56 -2.31 -3.63 11.92
C ARG A 56 -3.84 -3.48 12.05
N PRO A 57 -4.47 -4.20 12.99
CA PRO A 57 -5.93 -4.13 13.15
C PRO A 57 -6.40 -2.73 13.54
N VAL A 58 -7.53 -2.31 12.98
CA VAL A 58 -8.18 -1.05 13.31
C VAL A 58 -9.58 -1.36 13.80
N THR A 59 -9.95 -0.83 14.97
CA THR A 59 -11.28 -1.04 15.52
C THR A 59 -12.27 -0.12 14.82
N ILE A 60 -13.33 -0.71 14.27
CA ILE A 60 -14.38 0.07 13.61
C ILE A 60 -15.32 0.70 14.63
N SER A 61 -16.05 1.73 14.19
CA SER A 61 -17.01 2.45 15.01
C SER A 61 -18.08 1.52 15.59
N ASN A 62 -18.53 1.81 16.81
CA ASN A 62 -19.64 1.09 17.45
C ASN A 62 -20.99 1.37 16.78
N ASN A 63 -21.09 2.43 16.02
CA ASN A 63 -22.31 2.78 15.30
C ASN A 63 -22.19 2.34 13.84
N ALA A 64 -22.89 1.28 13.47
CA ALA A 64 -22.82 0.73 12.11
C ALA A 64 -23.32 1.70 11.03
N ALA A 65 -24.06 2.74 11.40
CA ALA A 65 -24.53 3.76 10.46
C ALA A 65 -23.49 4.84 10.20
N GLU A 66 -22.42 4.90 10.99
CA GLU A 66 -21.34 5.86 10.77
C GLU A 66 -20.30 5.31 9.81
N GLU A 67 -19.71 6.20 9.03
CA GLU A 67 -18.57 5.85 8.20
C GLU A 67 -17.34 5.61 9.08
N THR A 68 -16.59 4.58 8.73
CA THR A 68 -15.28 4.33 9.34
C THR A 68 -14.22 4.61 8.29
N THR A 69 -13.34 5.54 8.57
CA THR A 69 -12.25 5.88 7.66
C THR A 69 -10.98 5.14 8.08
N LEU A 70 -10.43 4.39 7.13
CA LEU A 70 -9.14 3.72 7.30
C LEU A 70 -8.10 4.50 6.52
N ASN A 71 -7.08 4.99 7.21
CA ASN A 71 -6.06 5.82 6.61
C ASN A 71 -4.78 5.02 6.36
N PHE A 72 -4.25 5.16 5.18
CA PHE A 72 -2.96 4.58 4.80
C PHE A 72 -2.17 5.64 4.07
N PHE A 73 -0.86 5.46 4.05
CA PHE A 73 0.02 6.38 3.36
C PHE A 73 0.87 5.61 2.36
N ALA A 74 1.40 6.34 1.41
CA ALA A 74 2.32 5.78 0.43
C ALA A 74 3.42 6.82 0.17
N ARG A 75 4.61 6.33 -0.11
CA ARG A 75 5.73 7.20 -0.50
C ARG A 75 6.55 6.54 -1.59
N TYR A 76 7.21 7.35 -2.39
CA TYR A 76 8.18 6.84 -3.34
C TYR A 76 9.48 6.52 -2.61
N ILE A 77 10.12 5.44 -3.02
CA ILE A 77 11.35 4.99 -2.41
C ILE A 77 12.32 4.55 -3.51
N ALA A 78 13.56 5.00 -3.42
CA ALA A 78 14.60 4.58 -4.36
C ALA A 78 14.98 3.13 -4.08
N THR A 79 15.04 2.31 -5.13
CA THR A 79 15.44 0.91 -5.04
C THR A 79 16.82 0.67 -5.62
N THR A 80 17.37 1.66 -6.32
CA THR A 80 18.72 1.62 -6.86
C THR A 80 19.42 2.95 -6.58
N ASP A 81 20.75 2.98 -6.74
CA ASP A 81 21.53 4.20 -6.52
C ASP A 81 21.26 5.28 -7.56
N THR A 82 20.83 4.87 -8.76
CA THR A 82 20.53 5.80 -9.85
C THR A 82 19.04 5.75 -10.14
N VAL A 83 18.41 6.92 -10.12
CA VAL A 83 16.98 7.07 -10.39
C VAL A 83 16.80 7.82 -11.70
N LYS A 84 16.00 7.25 -12.60
CA LYS A 84 15.58 7.92 -13.84
C LYS A 84 14.23 8.56 -13.60
N ALA A 85 14.10 9.85 -13.91
CA ALA A 85 12.82 10.55 -13.80
C ALA A 85 11.83 10.06 -14.86
N GLY A 86 10.56 10.06 -14.52
CA GLY A 86 9.48 9.64 -15.42
C GLY A 86 8.17 9.53 -14.65
N ASP A 87 7.18 8.94 -15.30
CA ASP A 87 5.88 8.72 -14.68
C ASP A 87 6.01 7.73 -13.53
N ALA A 88 5.30 8.00 -12.44
CA ALA A 88 5.39 7.20 -11.22
C ALA A 88 4.00 6.98 -10.63
N ASN A 89 3.28 6.03 -11.19
CA ASN A 89 1.94 5.66 -10.77
C ASN A 89 1.91 4.22 -10.32
N GLY A 90 0.93 3.88 -9.48
CA GLY A 90 0.76 2.51 -9.02
C GLY A 90 -0.69 2.18 -8.76
N THR A 91 -1.01 0.90 -8.81
CA THR A 91 -2.34 0.38 -8.52
C THR A 91 -2.22 -0.71 -7.47
N VAL A 92 -3.07 -0.64 -6.45
CA VAL A 92 -3.09 -1.62 -5.37
C VAL A 92 -4.52 -2.06 -5.11
N ASN A 93 -4.70 -3.34 -4.79
CA ASN A 93 -5.99 -3.90 -4.41
C ASN A 93 -6.04 -4.10 -2.91
N PHE A 94 -7.16 -3.72 -2.30
CA PHE A 94 -7.36 -3.85 -0.86
C PHE A 94 -8.30 -5.02 -0.57
N THR A 95 -7.94 -5.82 0.42
CA THR A 95 -8.81 -6.89 0.94
C THR A 95 -9.04 -6.64 2.42
N LEU A 96 -10.30 -6.55 2.81
CA LEU A 96 -10.67 -6.36 4.22
C LEU A 96 -10.84 -7.72 4.89
N THR A 97 -10.27 -7.86 6.07
CA THR A 97 -10.43 -9.07 6.90
C THR A 97 -10.99 -8.65 8.25
N TYR A 98 -12.12 -9.25 8.63
CA TYR A 98 -12.74 -9.03 9.94
C TYR A 98 -12.17 -10.03 10.94
N ASN A 99 -11.72 -9.50 12.04
CA ASN A 99 -11.13 -10.32 13.10
C ASN A 99 -12.13 -10.59 14.23
#